data_9b1053246e5c01cb8cf771ee449c93c0
#
_entry.id   9b1053246e5c01cb8cf771ee449c93c0
#
_cell.length_a   1.000
_cell.length_b   1.000
_cell.length_c   1.000
_cell.angle_alpha   90.00
_cell.angle_beta   90.00
_cell.angle_gamma   90.00
#
_symmetry.space_group_name_H-M   'P 1'
#
loop_
_entity.id
_entity.type
_entity.pdbx_description
1 polymer ?
#
loop_
_entity_poly.entity_id
_entity_poly.type
_entity_poly.pdbx_seq_one_letter_code
_entity_poly.pdbx_strand_id
1 'polypeptide(L)'
;VAAYLLNPEENDYGWPRLSARWGAVLRHELESRGETAPGPARLGLAMAQLFEQRMEKDGLLELFRRLEMPLLPVLAGMEQSGVAIDAAAFRAFLDDVQGRLDQLTAHVYELAGTQFNIRSAQQLGDVLFNGLGLPAPRKTKGGQASTSQQTLEKLAGQHPVVDSILQYRKLEKMRSTYLDPLPRLVDPQGRIHTTFNQKATATGRLSS
;
A
#
# COMPACT_ATOMS: atom_id res chain seq x y z
N VAL A 1 -18.21 5.95 2.01
CA VAL A 1 -17.68 7.12 2.78
C VAL A 1 -18.38 7.25 4.12
N ALA A 2 -19.73 7.42 4.21
CA ALA A 2 -20.44 7.61 5.47
C ALA A 2 -20.12 6.54 6.55
N ALA A 3 -20.15 5.26 6.18
CA ALA A 3 -19.79 4.17 7.08
C ALA A 3 -18.33 4.22 7.56
N TYR A 4 -17.43 4.68 6.69
CA TYR A 4 -16.03 4.90 7.03
C TYR A 4 -15.86 6.03 8.05
N LEU A 5 -16.51 7.16 7.87
CA LEU A 5 -16.44 8.28 8.81
C LEU A 5 -16.94 7.89 10.21
N LEU A 6 -17.97 7.05 10.28
CA LEU A 6 -18.52 6.55 11.54
C LEU A 6 -17.66 5.48 12.23
N ASN A 7 -16.82 4.77 11.49
CA ASN A 7 -15.91 3.76 12.01
C ASN A 7 -14.70 3.57 11.09
N PRO A 8 -13.67 4.43 11.17
CA PRO A 8 -12.53 4.43 10.25
C PRO A 8 -11.57 3.24 10.46
N GLU A 9 -11.71 2.48 11.51
CA GLU A 9 -10.88 1.29 11.80
C GLU A 9 -11.39 0.00 11.12
N GLU A 10 -12.58 0.04 10.50
CA GLU A 10 -13.12 -1.10 9.75
C GLU A 10 -12.33 -1.29 8.44
N ASN A 11 -12.15 -2.56 8.03
CA ASN A 11 -11.40 -2.89 6.81
C ASN A 11 -12.29 -3.07 5.58
N ASP A 12 -13.60 -3.21 5.75
CA ASP A 12 -14.56 -3.44 4.67
C ASP A 12 -15.84 -2.64 4.88
N TYR A 13 -16.16 -1.81 3.89
CA TYR A 13 -17.39 -1.00 3.83
C TYR A 13 -18.28 -1.40 2.65
N GLY A 14 -18.08 -2.60 2.11
CA GLY A 14 -18.90 -3.15 1.04
C GLY A 14 -20.31 -3.49 1.51
N TRP A 15 -21.24 -3.54 0.55
CA TRP A 15 -22.65 -3.85 0.82
C TRP A 15 -22.87 -5.15 1.61
N PRO A 16 -22.18 -6.28 1.32
CA PRO A 16 -22.34 -7.51 2.11
C PRO A 16 -22.04 -7.31 3.59
N ARG A 17 -20.97 -6.58 3.91
CA ARG A 17 -20.57 -6.31 5.29
C ARG A 17 -21.55 -5.38 6.00
N LEU A 18 -21.91 -4.28 5.33
CA LEU A 18 -22.87 -3.32 5.89
C LEU A 18 -24.24 -3.92 6.08
N SER A 19 -24.74 -4.69 5.13
CA SER A 19 -26.05 -5.36 5.21
C SER A 19 -26.08 -6.46 6.28
N ALA A 20 -24.97 -7.17 6.49
CA ALA A 20 -24.87 -8.15 7.60
C ALA A 20 -24.93 -7.45 8.96
N ARG A 21 -24.26 -6.29 9.10
CA ARG A 21 -24.20 -5.53 10.37
C ARG A 21 -25.50 -4.81 10.70
N TRP A 22 -26.12 -4.16 9.73
CA TRP A 22 -27.25 -3.25 9.94
C TRP A 22 -28.58 -3.76 9.37
N GLY A 23 -28.52 -4.72 8.45
CA GLY A 23 -29.69 -5.12 7.67
C GLY A 23 -30.79 -5.77 8.50
N ALA A 24 -30.46 -6.55 9.53
CA ALA A 24 -31.47 -7.18 10.39
C ALA A 24 -32.23 -6.14 11.22
N VAL A 25 -31.53 -5.20 11.83
CA VAL A 25 -32.13 -4.13 12.64
C VAL A 25 -33.00 -3.23 11.79
N LEU A 26 -32.50 -2.81 10.62
CA LEU A 26 -33.24 -1.93 9.71
C LEU A 26 -34.47 -2.63 9.09
N ARG A 27 -34.41 -3.92 8.79
CA ARG A 27 -35.59 -4.70 8.35
C ARG A 27 -36.66 -4.70 9.41
N HIS A 28 -36.29 -5.05 10.63
CA HIS A 28 -37.25 -5.08 11.74
C HIS A 28 -37.89 -3.71 11.96
N GLU A 29 -37.14 -2.63 11.87
CA GLU A 29 -37.65 -1.26 12.01
C GLU A 29 -38.63 -0.90 10.87
N LEU A 30 -38.30 -1.24 9.62
CA LEU A 30 -39.17 -0.99 8.46
C LEU A 30 -40.44 -1.83 8.50
N GLU A 31 -40.33 -3.10 8.89
CA GLU A 31 -41.47 -4.00 9.07
C GLU A 31 -42.41 -3.51 10.18
N SER A 32 -41.90 -2.98 11.28
CA SER A 32 -42.69 -2.38 12.36
C SER A 32 -43.47 -1.13 11.91
N ARG A 33 -43.03 -0.49 10.85
CA ARG A 33 -43.73 0.64 10.19
C ARG A 33 -44.70 0.22 9.08
N GLY A 34 -44.90 -1.09 8.90
CA GLY A 34 -45.83 -1.66 7.92
C GLY A 34 -45.22 -1.95 6.55
N GLU A 35 -43.93 -1.87 6.37
CA GLU A 35 -43.25 -2.23 5.12
C GLU A 35 -43.02 -3.75 5.05
N THR A 36 -43.56 -4.42 4.06
CA THR A 36 -43.43 -5.88 3.88
C THR A 36 -42.14 -6.19 3.08
N ALA A 37 -41.25 -7.01 3.65
CA ALA A 37 -40.03 -7.53 3.00
C ALA A 37 -39.19 -6.47 2.25
N PRO A 38 -38.63 -5.47 2.92
CA PRO A 38 -37.89 -4.40 2.26
C PRO A 38 -36.67 -4.95 1.49
N GLY A 39 -36.64 -4.65 0.20
CA GLY A 39 -35.55 -5.05 -0.71
C GLY A 39 -34.24 -4.28 -0.46
N PRO A 40 -33.13 -4.66 -1.15
CA PRO A 40 -31.81 -4.08 -0.93
C PRO A 40 -31.75 -2.55 -1.11
N ALA A 41 -32.46 -2.01 -2.09
CA ALA A 41 -32.51 -0.57 -2.34
C ALA A 41 -33.19 0.19 -1.19
N ARG A 42 -34.27 -0.35 -0.65
CA ARG A 42 -34.96 0.27 0.48
C ARG A 42 -34.15 0.20 1.78
N LEU A 43 -33.46 -0.92 2.00
CA LEU A 43 -32.50 -1.05 3.11
C LEU A 43 -31.33 -0.09 2.95
N GLY A 44 -30.83 0.11 1.73
CA GLY A 44 -29.77 1.08 1.44
C GLY A 44 -30.19 2.50 1.79
N LEU A 45 -31.42 2.90 1.45
CA LEU A 45 -31.97 4.22 1.80
C LEU A 45 -32.13 4.38 3.32
N ALA A 46 -32.67 3.39 4.01
CA ALA A 46 -32.80 3.41 5.46
C ALA A 46 -31.44 3.48 6.16
N MET A 47 -30.43 2.76 5.63
CA MET A 47 -29.06 2.81 6.11
C MET A 47 -28.44 4.20 5.91
N ALA A 48 -28.67 4.85 4.77
CA ALA A 48 -28.20 6.20 4.52
C ALA A 48 -28.80 7.20 5.54
N GLN A 49 -30.09 7.10 5.82
CA GLN A 49 -30.76 7.93 6.83
C GLN A 49 -30.19 7.70 8.24
N LEU A 50 -29.99 6.43 8.63
CA LEU A 50 -29.38 6.10 9.91
C LEU A 50 -27.95 6.67 10.03
N PHE A 51 -27.14 6.56 8.99
CA PHE A 51 -25.79 7.08 9.00
C PHE A 51 -25.77 8.62 9.05
N GLU A 52 -26.68 9.28 8.36
CA GLU A 52 -26.81 10.73 8.41
C GLU A 52 -27.13 11.21 9.83
N GLN A 53 -28.12 10.60 10.50
CA GLN A 53 -28.45 10.92 11.89
C GLN A 53 -27.28 10.68 12.86
N ARG A 54 -26.52 9.61 12.65
CA ARG A 54 -25.33 9.34 13.48
C ARG A 54 -24.23 10.35 13.23
N MET A 55 -23.95 10.68 11.98
CA MET A 55 -22.94 11.70 11.63
C MET A 55 -23.32 13.07 12.19
N GLU A 56 -24.60 13.41 12.20
CA GLU A 56 -25.10 14.65 12.82
C GLU A 56 -24.80 14.66 14.33
N LYS A 57 -25.14 13.56 15.02
CA LYS A 57 -24.88 13.42 16.46
C LYS A 57 -23.38 13.47 16.80
N ASP A 58 -22.54 12.90 15.94
CA ASP A 58 -21.10 12.82 16.15
C ASP A 58 -20.35 14.05 15.60
N GLY A 59 -21.07 15.06 15.04
CA GLY A 59 -20.49 16.28 14.47
C GLY A 59 -19.76 16.07 13.13
N LEU A 60 -19.99 14.95 12.45
CA LEU A 60 -19.32 14.57 11.20
C LEU A 60 -20.11 14.92 9.93
N LEU A 61 -21.39 15.33 10.07
CA LEU A 61 -22.28 15.55 8.92
C LEU A 61 -21.80 16.68 8.02
N GLU A 62 -21.25 17.73 8.58
CA GLU A 62 -20.72 18.86 7.79
C GLU A 62 -19.46 18.46 7.02
N LEU A 63 -18.54 17.71 7.65
CA LEU A 63 -17.38 17.11 6.99
C LEU A 63 -17.82 16.24 5.80
N PHE A 64 -18.78 15.36 6.02
CA PHE A 64 -19.32 14.48 5.00
C PHE A 64 -19.88 15.26 3.81
N ARG A 65 -20.77 16.24 4.06
CA ARG A 65 -21.47 16.99 3.01
C ARG A 65 -20.59 17.99 2.27
N ARG A 66 -19.70 18.67 2.98
CA ARG A 66 -18.92 19.79 2.41
C ARG A 66 -17.55 19.38 1.88
N LEU A 67 -17.02 18.27 2.31
CA LEU A 67 -15.69 17.82 1.89
C LEU A 67 -15.73 16.44 1.24
N GLU A 68 -16.15 15.41 1.95
CA GLU A 68 -16.01 14.03 1.51
C GLU A 68 -16.85 13.71 0.27
N MET A 69 -18.10 14.13 0.23
CA MET A 69 -19.00 13.89 -0.91
C MET A 69 -18.62 14.72 -2.14
N PRO A 70 -18.32 16.03 -2.03
CA PRO A 70 -17.82 16.82 -3.16
C PRO A 70 -16.46 16.36 -3.70
N LEU A 71 -15.63 15.70 -2.89
CA LEU A 71 -14.34 15.17 -3.31
C LEU A 71 -14.49 13.98 -4.28
N LEU A 72 -15.57 13.19 -4.18
CA LEU A 72 -15.80 12.01 -5.05
C LEU A 72 -15.73 12.33 -6.56
N PRO A 73 -16.48 13.29 -7.10
CA PRO A 73 -16.39 13.62 -8.52
C PRO A 73 -15.03 14.20 -8.92
N VAL A 74 -14.32 14.88 -8.02
CA VAL A 74 -12.96 15.37 -8.27
C VAL A 74 -12.00 14.20 -8.43
N LEU A 75 -12.03 13.24 -7.50
CA LEU A 75 -11.18 12.04 -7.59
C LEU A 75 -11.51 11.21 -8.83
N ALA A 76 -12.79 11.03 -9.15
CA ALA A 76 -13.21 10.34 -10.37
C ALA A 76 -12.68 11.05 -11.63
N GLY A 77 -12.72 12.38 -11.68
CA GLY A 77 -12.13 13.16 -12.76
C GLY A 77 -10.60 13.00 -12.84
N MET A 78 -9.90 12.96 -11.72
CA MET A 78 -8.46 12.71 -11.66
C MET A 78 -8.11 11.28 -12.14
N GLU A 79 -8.88 10.28 -11.74
CA GLU A 79 -8.73 8.88 -12.21
C GLU A 79 -8.92 8.78 -13.73
N GLN A 80 -9.96 9.44 -14.27
CA GLN A 80 -10.22 9.48 -15.72
C GLN A 80 -9.14 10.23 -16.49
N SER A 81 -8.65 11.35 -15.95
CA SER A 81 -7.61 12.15 -16.59
C SER A 81 -6.25 11.47 -16.57
N GLY A 82 -5.95 10.71 -15.53
CA GLY A 82 -4.65 10.08 -15.33
C GLY A 82 -3.49 11.08 -15.20
N VAL A 83 -2.27 10.56 -15.11
CA VAL A 83 -1.02 11.34 -15.01
C VAL A 83 -0.13 11.02 -16.21
N ALA A 84 0.33 12.04 -16.93
CA ALA A 84 1.23 11.87 -18.06
C ALA A 84 2.61 11.39 -17.59
N ILE A 85 3.17 10.44 -18.34
CA ILE A 85 4.48 9.85 -18.10
C ILE A 85 5.42 10.15 -19.27
N ASP A 86 6.58 10.70 -18.97
CA ASP A 86 7.68 10.78 -19.94
C ASP A 86 8.37 9.41 -20.05
N ALA A 87 7.95 8.61 -21.02
CA ALA A 87 8.47 7.27 -21.23
C ALA A 87 9.96 7.24 -21.62
N ALA A 88 10.49 8.33 -22.20
CA ALA A 88 11.90 8.41 -22.52
C ALA A 88 12.76 8.67 -21.28
N ALA A 89 12.35 9.62 -20.45
CA ALA A 89 12.99 9.89 -19.16
C ALA A 89 12.91 8.67 -18.23
N PHE A 90 11.79 7.95 -18.22
CA PHE A 90 11.65 6.72 -17.43
C PHE A 90 12.63 5.62 -17.87
N ARG A 91 12.79 5.41 -19.17
CA ARG A 91 13.76 4.43 -19.70
C ARG A 91 15.19 4.81 -19.35
N ALA A 92 15.57 6.07 -19.59
CA ALA A 92 16.90 6.55 -19.23
C ALA A 92 17.21 6.37 -17.74
N PHE A 93 16.23 6.62 -16.88
CA PHE A 93 16.37 6.43 -15.44
C PHE A 93 16.44 4.94 -15.05
N LEU A 94 15.68 4.08 -15.70
CA LEU A 94 15.76 2.63 -15.49
C LEU A 94 17.15 2.09 -15.88
N ASP A 95 17.69 2.54 -17.01
CA ASP A 95 19.04 2.16 -17.49
C ASP A 95 20.13 2.62 -16.50
N ASP A 96 20.04 3.86 -15.98
CA ASP A 96 20.97 4.36 -14.95
C ASP A 96 20.90 3.51 -13.67
N VAL A 97 19.69 3.26 -13.17
CA VAL A 97 19.48 2.44 -11.97
C VAL A 97 19.99 1.01 -12.17
N GLN A 98 19.76 0.42 -13.34
CA GLN A 98 20.26 -0.92 -13.66
C GLN A 98 21.79 -0.93 -13.69
N GLY A 99 22.44 0.03 -14.34
CA GLY A 99 23.90 0.14 -14.36
C GLY A 99 24.50 0.26 -12.94
N ARG A 100 23.86 1.03 -12.07
CA ARG A 100 24.28 1.17 -10.66
C ARG A 100 24.05 -0.11 -9.87
N LEU A 101 22.98 -0.85 -10.11
CA LEU A 101 22.73 -2.15 -9.49
C LEU A 101 23.79 -3.18 -9.91
N ASP A 102 24.20 -3.18 -11.17
CA ASP A 102 25.24 -4.09 -11.68
C ASP A 102 26.59 -3.78 -11.07
N GLN A 103 26.95 -2.49 -10.95
CA GLN A 103 28.17 -2.04 -10.25
C GLN A 103 28.16 -2.43 -8.78
N LEU A 104 27.05 -2.21 -8.06
CA LEU A 104 26.90 -2.61 -6.66
C LEU A 104 26.95 -4.13 -6.50
N THR A 105 26.38 -4.88 -7.41
CA THR A 105 26.44 -6.35 -7.40
C THR A 105 27.87 -6.84 -7.52
N ALA A 106 28.63 -6.31 -8.50
CA ALA A 106 30.04 -6.66 -8.67
C ALA A 106 30.86 -6.31 -7.43
N HIS A 107 30.65 -5.13 -6.87
CA HIS A 107 31.36 -4.68 -5.67
C HIS A 107 31.01 -5.52 -4.42
N VAL A 108 29.73 -5.90 -4.25
CA VAL A 108 29.31 -6.82 -3.17
C VAL A 108 30.02 -8.16 -3.31
N TYR A 109 30.13 -8.74 -4.52
CA TYR A 109 30.81 -10.00 -4.75
C TYR A 109 32.32 -9.92 -4.47
N GLU A 110 32.94 -8.83 -4.86
CA GLU A 110 34.36 -8.56 -4.55
C GLU A 110 34.58 -8.52 -3.03
N LEU A 111 33.77 -7.74 -2.30
CA LEU A 111 33.88 -7.62 -0.83
C LEU A 111 33.53 -8.92 -0.08
N ALA A 112 32.63 -9.72 -0.65
CA ALA A 112 32.23 -10.99 -0.07
C ALA A 112 33.19 -12.17 -0.42
N GLY A 113 34.05 -12.00 -1.43
CA GLY A 113 34.90 -13.05 -1.97
C GLY A 113 34.16 -14.19 -2.66
N THR A 114 32.87 -14.07 -2.90
CA THR A 114 32.01 -15.09 -3.53
C THR A 114 30.79 -14.47 -4.20
N GLN A 115 30.27 -15.19 -5.21
CA GLN A 115 29.00 -14.81 -5.86
C GLN A 115 27.84 -15.55 -5.18
N PHE A 116 26.76 -14.81 -4.98
CA PHE A 116 25.53 -15.32 -4.36
C PHE A 116 24.33 -14.49 -4.76
N ASN A 117 23.12 -14.97 -4.51
CA ASN A 117 21.91 -14.16 -4.75
C ASN A 117 21.68 -13.18 -3.60
N ILE A 118 22.02 -11.89 -3.84
CA ILE A 118 21.87 -10.79 -2.87
C ILE A 118 20.40 -10.62 -2.41
N ARG A 119 19.44 -11.04 -3.23
CA ARG A 119 17.99 -10.99 -2.92
C ARG A 119 17.54 -12.17 -2.05
N SER A 120 18.33 -13.22 -1.96
CA SER A 120 18.06 -14.37 -1.08
C SER A 120 18.48 -14.05 0.35
N ALA A 121 17.52 -13.93 1.26
CA ALA A 121 17.79 -13.68 2.68
C ALA A 121 18.67 -14.75 3.32
N GLN A 122 18.52 -16.01 2.87
CA GLN A 122 19.32 -17.13 3.35
C GLN A 122 20.78 -17.02 2.91
N GLN A 123 21.04 -16.91 1.60
CA GLN A 123 22.41 -16.83 1.07
C GLN A 123 23.12 -15.58 1.60
N LEU A 124 22.41 -14.46 1.68
CA LEU A 124 22.94 -13.24 2.26
C LEU A 124 23.31 -13.43 3.74
N GLY A 125 22.46 -14.09 4.52
CA GLY A 125 22.75 -14.40 5.92
C GLY A 125 23.98 -15.30 6.06
N ASP A 126 24.10 -16.34 5.23
CA ASP A 126 25.26 -17.23 5.24
C ASP A 126 26.56 -16.47 4.92
N VAL A 127 26.55 -15.61 3.92
CA VAL A 127 27.73 -14.79 3.57
C VAL A 127 28.11 -13.83 4.68
N LEU A 128 27.12 -13.07 5.22
CA LEU A 128 27.41 -12.05 6.23
C LEU A 128 27.84 -12.64 7.58
N PHE A 129 27.13 -13.67 8.06
CA PHE A 129 27.32 -14.16 9.42
C PHE A 129 28.28 -15.34 9.50
N ASN A 130 28.23 -16.26 8.54
CA ASN A 130 29.10 -17.43 8.51
C ASN A 130 30.40 -17.19 7.71
N GLY A 131 30.32 -16.47 6.58
CA GLY A 131 31.48 -16.17 5.73
C GLY A 131 32.33 -15.03 6.26
N LEU A 132 31.74 -13.87 6.52
CA LEU A 132 32.43 -12.65 6.95
C LEU A 132 32.50 -12.50 8.49
N GLY A 133 31.86 -13.37 9.25
CA GLY A 133 31.93 -13.39 10.71
C GLY A 133 31.26 -12.17 11.39
N LEU A 134 30.34 -11.49 10.71
CA LEU A 134 29.61 -10.36 11.31
C LEU A 134 28.71 -10.85 12.47
N PRO A 135 28.44 -10.00 13.47
CA PRO A 135 27.62 -10.40 14.61
C PRO A 135 26.20 -10.74 14.16
N ALA A 136 25.82 -12.02 14.34
CA ALA A 136 24.50 -12.50 13.95
C ALA A 136 23.42 -12.00 14.90
N PRO A 137 22.28 -11.47 14.40
CA PRO A 137 21.13 -11.11 15.23
C PRO A 137 20.47 -12.37 15.81
N ARG A 138 19.50 -12.16 16.71
CA ARG A 138 18.66 -13.28 17.19
C ARG A 138 18.02 -14.03 16.01
N LYS A 139 18.06 -15.35 16.06
CA LYS A 139 17.44 -16.21 15.05
C LYS A 139 15.95 -15.92 14.92
N THR A 140 15.45 -15.93 13.70
CA THR A 140 14.02 -15.88 13.40
C THR A 140 13.32 -17.16 13.86
N LYS A 141 11.97 -17.18 13.86
CA LYS A 141 11.19 -18.41 14.14
C LYS A 141 11.59 -19.60 13.23
N GLY A 142 12.17 -19.34 12.06
CA GLY A 142 12.69 -20.35 11.12
C GLY A 142 14.15 -20.74 11.36
N GLY A 143 14.78 -20.35 12.47
CA GLY A 143 16.15 -20.74 12.84
C GLY A 143 17.27 -20.01 12.10
N GLN A 144 16.96 -19.13 11.15
CA GLN A 144 17.93 -18.37 10.36
C GLN A 144 18.18 -16.99 10.97
N ALA A 145 19.38 -16.44 10.79
CA ALA A 145 19.70 -15.07 11.18
C ALA A 145 18.93 -14.08 10.29
N SER A 146 18.32 -13.08 10.90
CA SER A 146 17.55 -12.07 10.15
C SER A 146 18.49 -11.17 9.33
N THR A 147 18.17 -11.00 8.06
CA THR A 147 18.80 -9.99 7.18
C THR A 147 17.84 -8.84 6.87
N SER A 148 16.90 -8.53 7.78
CA SER A 148 15.97 -7.42 7.62
C SER A 148 16.69 -6.08 7.48
N GLN A 149 15.99 -5.07 6.94
CA GLN A 149 16.52 -3.71 6.82
C GLN A 149 17.07 -3.19 8.16
N GLN A 150 16.30 -3.33 9.23
CA GLN A 150 16.70 -2.91 10.59
C GLN A 150 17.96 -3.65 11.09
N THR A 151 18.11 -4.91 10.72
CA THR A 151 19.31 -5.68 11.09
C THR A 151 20.55 -5.16 10.36
N LEU A 152 20.43 -4.94 9.06
CA LEU A 152 21.55 -4.42 8.27
C LEU A 152 21.92 -2.99 8.67
N GLU A 153 20.96 -2.14 9.00
CA GLU A 153 21.22 -0.78 9.50
C GLU A 153 22.00 -0.77 10.81
N LYS A 154 21.80 -1.76 11.69
CA LYS A 154 22.59 -1.93 12.92
C LYS A 154 24.03 -2.39 12.65
N LEU A 155 24.27 -3.01 11.50
CA LEU A 155 25.58 -3.47 11.07
C LEU A 155 26.29 -2.46 10.14
N ALA A 156 25.61 -1.36 9.78
CA ALA A 156 26.18 -0.32 8.94
C ALA A 156 27.50 0.22 9.53
N GLY A 157 28.49 0.41 8.66
CA GLY A 157 29.83 0.84 9.06
C GLY A 157 30.72 -0.24 9.67
N GLN A 158 30.22 -1.45 9.98
CA GLN A 158 31.05 -2.55 10.51
C GLN A 158 31.81 -3.28 9.39
N HIS A 159 31.25 -3.32 8.19
CA HIS A 159 31.90 -3.89 7.02
C HIS A 159 31.36 -3.22 5.75
N PRO A 160 32.23 -2.85 4.77
CA PRO A 160 31.80 -2.14 3.55
C PRO A 160 30.70 -2.88 2.74
N VAL A 161 30.67 -4.21 2.80
CA VAL A 161 29.67 -5.03 2.12
C VAL A 161 28.25 -4.69 2.61
N VAL A 162 28.07 -4.36 3.90
CA VAL A 162 26.75 -4.04 4.48
C VAL A 162 26.20 -2.75 3.88
N ASP A 163 27.05 -1.73 3.80
CA ASP A 163 26.67 -0.43 3.24
C ASP A 163 26.32 -0.56 1.74
N SER A 164 27.08 -1.38 1.00
CA SER A 164 26.80 -1.69 -0.41
C SER A 164 25.48 -2.44 -0.59
N ILE A 165 25.16 -3.40 0.29
CA ILE A 165 23.89 -4.14 0.27
C ILE A 165 22.72 -3.22 0.61
N LEU A 166 22.86 -2.30 1.56
CA LEU A 166 21.82 -1.31 1.89
C LEU A 166 21.52 -0.40 0.69
N GLN A 167 22.55 0.05 -0.02
CA GLN A 167 22.39 0.83 -1.26
C GLN A 167 21.74 0.02 -2.36
N TYR A 168 22.19 -1.23 -2.58
CA TYR A 168 21.57 -2.16 -3.54
C TYR A 168 20.08 -2.33 -3.28
N ARG A 169 19.69 -2.61 -2.04
CA ARG A 169 18.27 -2.79 -1.66
C ARG A 169 17.42 -1.56 -1.92
N LYS A 170 17.96 -0.37 -1.64
CA LYS A 170 17.25 0.89 -1.92
C LYS A 170 16.97 1.06 -3.41
N LEU A 171 17.96 0.83 -4.25
CA LEU A 171 17.82 0.92 -5.72
C LEU A 171 16.92 -0.19 -6.26
N GLU A 172 17.10 -1.43 -5.79
CA GLU A 172 16.30 -2.58 -6.22
C GLU A 172 14.82 -2.41 -5.85
N LYS A 173 14.53 -1.88 -4.67
CA LYS A 173 13.15 -1.55 -4.27
C LYS A 173 12.57 -0.47 -5.20
N MET A 174 13.32 0.57 -5.53
CA MET A 174 12.87 1.62 -6.44
C MET A 174 12.62 1.05 -7.84
N ARG A 175 13.54 0.22 -8.36
CA ARG A 175 13.39 -0.45 -9.66
C ARG A 175 12.15 -1.35 -9.68
N SER A 176 12.06 -2.29 -8.76
CA SER A 176 11.01 -3.31 -8.76
C SER A 176 9.62 -2.78 -8.40
N THR A 177 9.55 -1.71 -7.60
CA THR A 177 8.26 -1.15 -7.15
C THR A 177 7.71 -0.11 -8.13
N TYR A 178 8.59 0.66 -8.78
CA TYR A 178 8.18 1.80 -9.59
C TYR A 178 8.66 1.75 -11.04
N LEU A 179 9.98 1.54 -11.26
CA LEU A 179 10.53 1.72 -12.61
C LEU A 179 10.15 0.60 -13.57
N ASP A 180 10.09 -0.64 -13.11
CA ASP A 180 9.68 -1.78 -13.92
C ASP A 180 8.15 -1.85 -14.15
N PRO A 181 7.28 -1.66 -13.15
CA PRO A 181 5.84 -1.82 -13.34
C PRO A 181 5.16 -0.60 -13.95
N LEU A 182 5.53 0.65 -13.60
CA LEU A 182 4.79 1.84 -14.03
C LEU A 182 4.73 2.01 -15.57
N PRO A 183 5.81 1.79 -16.34
CA PRO A 183 5.72 1.89 -17.80
C PRO A 183 4.75 0.92 -18.47
N ARG A 184 4.43 -0.20 -17.81
CA ARG A 184 3.48 -1.21 -18.31
C ARG A 184 2.01 -0.82 -18.11
N LEU A 185 1.77 0.17 -17.27
CA LEU A 185 0.43 0.70 -16.94
C LEU A 185 0.07 1.93 -17.78
N VAL A 186 0.99 2.37 -18.65
CA VAL A 186 0.78 3.53 -19.51
C VAL A 186 -0.22 3.19 -20.60
N ASP A 187 -1.27 3.99 -20.74
CA ASP A 187 -2.27 3.88 -21.78
C ASP A 187 -1.74 4.37 -23.16
N PRO A 188 -2.50 4.20 -24.26
CA PRO A 188 -2.09 4.66 -25.57
C PRO A 188 -1.87 6.18 -25.67
N GLN A 189 -2.40 6.97 -24.74
CA GLN A 189 -2.24 8.42 -24.66
C GLN A 189 -1.02 8.84 -23.82
N GLY A 190 -0.23 7.88 -23.33
CA GLY A 190 0.97 8.15 -22.52
C GLY A 190 0.65 8.47 -21.05
N ARG A 191 -0.49 8.00 -20.52
CA ARG A 191 -0.93 8.32 -19.16
C ARG A 191 -1.10 7.07 -18.32
N ILE A 192 -0.92 7.21 -17.00
CA ILE A 192 -1.22 6.18 -15.99
C ILE A 192 -2.45 6.61 -15.21
N HIS A 193 -3.37 5.67 -15.02
CA HIS A 193 -4.59 5.84 -14.25
C HIS A 193 -4.46 5.09 -12.92
N THR A 194 -4.48 5.82 -11.83
CA THR A 194 -4.51 5.25 -10.48
C THR A 194 -5.93 5.25 -9.93
N THR A 195 -6.17 4.55 -8.83
CA THR A 195 -7.46 4.60 -8.11
C THR A 195 -7.24 5.29 -6.78
N PHE A 196 -8.02 6.35 -6.50
CA PHE A 196 -7.95 7.05 -5.22
C PHE A 196 -8.94 6.48 -4.21
N ASN A 197 -8.46 5.95 -3.12
CA ASN A 197 -9.29 5.37 -2.08
C ASN A 197 -9.38 6.30 -0.85
N GLN A 198 -10.58 6.87 -0.61
CA GLN A 198 -10.85 7.76 0.53
C GLN A 198 -11.01 7.00 1.86
N LYS A 199 -11.17 5.69 1.83
CA LYS A 199 -11.53 4.87 3.01
C LYS A 199 -10.47 3.84 3.39
N ALA A 200 -9.24 3.99 2.90
CA ALA A 200 -8.19 3.00 3.13
C ALA A 200 -7.39 3.22 4.41
N THR A 201 -7.44 4.40 5.00
CA THR A 201 -6.65 4.74 6.18
C THR A 201 -7.51 5.37 7.27
N ALA A 202 -7.29 5.00 8.53
CA ALA A 202 -8.00 5.59 9.66
C ALA A 202 -7.69 7.09 9.89
N THR A 203 -6.65 7.60 9.22
CA THR A 203 -6.18 8.99 9.39
C THR A 203 -6.77 9.98 8.37
N GLY A 204 -7.67 9.54 7.48
CA GLY A 204 -8.25 10.38 6.42
C GLY A 204 -7.32 10.65 5.23
N ARG A 205 -6.16 10.00 5.15
CA ARG A 205 -5.29 10.11 3.97
C ARG A 205 -5.86 9.30 2.81
N LEU A 206 -5.80 9.88 1.61
CA LEU A 206 -6.04 9.12 0.37
C LEU A 206 -4.94 8.07 0.19
N SER A 207 -5.30 6.91 -0.31
CA SER A 207 -4.35 5.93 -0.82
C SER A 207 -4.63 5.65 -2.30
N SER A 208 -3.61 5.23 -3.01
CA SER A 208 -3.67 4.82 -4.41
C SER A 208 -3.14 3.41 -4.57
#